data_8ab7923e969961fc6a6f8d76a0929842
#
_entry.id   8ab7923e969961fc6a6f8d76a0929842
#
_cell.length_a   1.000
_cell.length_b   1.000
_cell.length_c   1.000
_cell.angle_alpha   90.00
_cell.angle_beta   90.00
_cell.angle_gamma   90.00
#
_symmetry.space_group_name_H-M   'P 1'
#
loop_
_entity.id
_entity.type
_entity.pdbx_description
1 polymer ?
#
loop_
_entity_poly.entity_id
_entity_poly.type
_entity_poly.pdbx_seq_one_letter_code
_entity_poly.pdbx_strand_id
1 'polypeptide(L)'
;QQTTGEIVASSETAIAQTESGKVGGFLQDGIYIYKGIPYAKAERFMPPQPADKWEGVRSSRMFGPTCPQAVRMGWGADEHAFAFHWDDGYPGEDCLRVNIWTPGLNDGKKRPVMVWLHGGGYAAGSGQELPSYDGFNLAKKGDAVVVTLNHRLNVLGFLDLSAYGDKYAKSGNAGLLDLVAALQWV
;
A
#
# COMPACT_ATOMS: atom_id res chain seq x y z
N GLN A 1 -19.06 1.59 8.21
CA GLN A 1 -19.46 2.86 8.87
C GLN A 1 -18.40 3.89 8.52
N GLN A 2 -18.78 4.91 7.75
CA GLN A 2 -17.94 6.08 7.57
C GLN A 2 -17.68 6.71 8.93
N THR A 3 -16.40 6.83 9.30
CA THR A 3 -15.99 7.56 10.50
C THR A 3 -16.30 9.04 10.29
N THR A 4 -17.16 9.59 11.12
CA THR A 4 -17.61 10.99 11.07
C THR A 4 -16.72 11.93 11.87
N GLY A 5 -15.48 11.52 12.19
CA GLY A 5 -14.52 12.33 12.93
C GLY A 5 -13.98 13.51 12.11
N GLU A 6 -13.63 14.58 12.80
CA GLU A 6 -13.01 15.75 12.19
C GLU A 6 -11.70 15.37 11.47
N ILE A 7 -11.59 15.77 10.19
CA ILE A 7 -10.38 15.59 9.39
C ILE A 7 -9.59 16.88 9.39
N VAL A 8 -8.33 16.81 9.82
CA VAL A 8 -7.39 17.92 9.80
C VAL A 8 -6.29 17.61 8.77
N ALA A 9 -6.21 18.43 7.75
CA ALA A 9 -5.19 18.33 6.70
C ALA A 9 -4.66 19.72 6.36
N SER A 10 -3.35 19.91 6.50
CA SER A 10 -2.65 21.15 6.16
C SER A 10 -1.23 20.83 5.69
N SER A 11 -0.47 21.86 5.30
CA SER A 11 0.95 21.70 4.95
C SER A 11 1.83 21.32 6.15
N GLU A 12 1.32 21.43 7.38
CA GLU A 12 2.06 21.18 8.62
C GLU A 12 1.53 19.97 9.40
N THR A 13 0.33 19.52 9.06
CA THR A 13 -0.32 18.39 9.77
C THR A 13 0.13 17.05 9.21
N ALA A 14 0.42 16.10 10.10
CA ALA A 14 0.77 14.71 9.75
C ALA A 14 1.98 14.63 8.79
N ILE A 15 3.04 15.38 9.09
CA ILE A 15 4.29 15.29 8.35
C ILE A 15 5.18 14.25 9.03
N ALA A 16 5.57 13.23 8.26
CA ALA A 16 6.48 12.18 8.71
C ALA A 16 7.71 12.10 7.82
N GLN A 17 8.85 11.78 8.42
CA GLN A 17 10.10 11.55 7.69
C GLN A 17 10.22 10.07 7.35
N THR A 18 10.49 9.76 6.08
CA THR A 18 10.87 8.43 5.61
C THR A 18 12.29 8.44 5.06
N GLU A 19 12.85 7.29 4.75
CA GLU A 19 14.17 7.20 4.12
C GLU A 19 14.24 7.87 2.76
N SER A 20 13.14 7.94 2.03
CA SER A 20 13.07 8.56 0.70
C SER A 20 12.70 10.04 0.71
N GLY A 21 12.17 10.56 1.81
CA GLY A 21 11.77 11.95 1.94
C GLY A 21 10.60 12.13 2.90
N LYS A 22 10.11 13.37 3.05
CA LYS A 22 8.96 13.67 3.89
C LYS A 22 7.64 13.32 3.19
N VAL A 23 6.69 12.83 3.95
CA VAL A 23 5.33 12.58 3.50
C VAL A 23 4.33 13.39 4.33
N GLY A 24 3.28 13.89 3.68
CA GLY A 24 2.20 14.62 4.31
C GLY A 24 0.89 13.87 4.17
N GLY A 25 0.39 13.35 5.28
CA GLY A 25 -0.90 12.69 5.37
C GLY A 25 -2.00 13.61 5.90
N PHE A 26 -2.87 13.06 6.70
CA PHE A 26 -3.90 13.81 7.42
C PHE A 26 -4.16 13.16 8.79
N LEU A 27 -4.76 13.94 9.68
CA LEU A 27 -5.18 13.49 10.99
C LEU A 27 -6.70 13.37 11.00
N GLN A 28 -7.21 12.24 11.44
CA GLN A 28 -8.63 12.00 11.64
C GLN A 28 -8.85 11.38 12.99
N ASP A 29 -9.55 12.08 13.87
CA ASP A 29 -9.95 11.58 15.19
C ASP A 29 -8.79 10.93 15.98
N GLY A 30 -7.62 11.60 15.97
CA GLY A 30 -6.40 11.16 16.65
C GLY A 30 -5.55 10.13 15.91
N ILE A 31 -5.95 9.68 14.72
CA ILE A 31 -5.19 8.75 13.88
C ILE A 31 -4.53 9.49 12.73
N TYR A 32 -3.22 9.34 12.61
CA TYR A 32 -2.45 9.80 11.47
C TYR A 32 -2.57 8.80 10.32
N ILE A 33 -2.95 9.29 9.14
CA ILE A 33 -3.26 8.47 7.98
C ILE A 33 -2.41 8.88 6.79
N TYR A 34 -1.74 7.90 6.20
CA TYR A 34 -0.91 8.07 5.01
C TYR A 34 -1.33 7.04 3.97
N LYS A 35 -1.58 7.49 2.75
CA LYS A 35 -2.01 6.65 1.63
C LYS A 35 -1.04 6.80 0.46
N GLY A 36 -0.73 5.68 -0.19
CA GLY A 36 0.04 5.67 -1.42
C GLY A 36 1.51 6.07 -1.29
N ILE A 37 2.17 5.79 -0.16
CA ILE A 37 3.61 6.03 -0.03
C ILE A 37 4.38 5.00 -0.85
N PRO A 38 5.29 5.41 -1.76
CA PRO A 38 6.13 4.47 -2.48
C PRO A 38 7.16 3.83 -1.53
N TYR A 39 7.18 2.51 -1.44
CA TYR A 39 8.18 1.78 -0.67
C TYR A 39 9.32 1.24 -1.54
N ALA A 40 9.05 1.06 -2.83
CA ALA A 40 10.02 0.60 -3.82
C ALA A 40 9.60 1.06 -5.23
N LYS A 41 10.50 0.88 -6.19
CA LYS A 41 10.23 0.97 -7.62
C LYS A 41 10.72 -0.30 -8.29
N ALA A 42 10.17 -0.67 -9.44
CA ALA A 42 10.61 -1.82 -10.18
C ALA A 42 10.39 -1.66 -11.68
N GLU A 43 11.33 -2.12 -12.47
CA GLU A 43 11.10 -2.42 -13.88
C GLU A 43 10.38 -3.76 -14.01
N ARG A 44 9.71 -3.98 -15.15
CA ARG A 44 9.02 -5.25 -15.42
C ARG A 44 9.96 -6.43 -15.25
N PHE A 45 9.48 -7.44 -14.53
CA PHE A 45 10.16 -8.72 -14.29
C PHE A 45 11.47 -8.62 -13.49
N MET A 46 11.85 -7.43 -13.04
CA MET A 46 13.05 -7.19 -12.27
C MET A 46 12.77 -7.13 -10.77
N PRO A 47 13.76 -7.45 -9.92
CA PRO A 47 13.63 -7.24 -8.48
C PRO A 47 13.31 -5.78 -8.15
N PRO A 48 12.57 -5.52 -7.05
CA PRO A 48 12.32 -4.16 -6.59
C PRO A 48 13.62 -3.48 -6.18
N GLN A 49 13.67 -2.17 -6.38
CA GLN A 49 14.75 -1.28 -5.96
C GLN A 49 14.21 -0.25 -4.97
N PRO A 50 15.03 0.35 -4.12
CA PRO A 50 14.60 1.45 -3.26
C PRO A 50 13.85 2.53 -4.04
N ALA A 51 12.82 3.10 -3.43
CA ALA A 51 12.09 4.21 -4.03
C ALA A 51 13.02 5.41 -4.27
N ASP A 52 12.73 6.18 -5.31
CA ASP A 52 13.47 7.42 -5.57
C ASP A 52 13.29 8.41 -4.41
N LYS A 53 14.36 9.11 -4.07
CA LYS A 53 14.30 10.19 -3.08
C LYS A 53 13.61 11.41 -3.67
N TRP A 54 12.90 12.16 -2.83
CA TRP A 54 12.28 13.43 -3.22
C TRP A 54 12.60 14.53 -2.22
N GLU A 55 12.55 15.75 -2.70
CA GLU A 55 12.66 16.95 -1.88
C GLU A 55 11.27 17.47 -1.49
N GLY A 56 11.20 18.22 -0.39
CA GLY A 56 9.95 18.76 0.12
C GLY A 56 9.04 17.68 0.73
N VAL A 57 7.75 17.99 0.79
CA VAL A 57 6.73 17.09 1.37
C VAL A 57 5.88 16.50 0.24
N ARG A 58 5.95 15.17 0.09
CA ARG A 58 5.10 14.43 -0.85
C ARG A 58 3.72 14.22 -0.25
N SER A 59 2.68 14.57 -0.97
CA SER A 59 1.30 14.28 -0.54
C SER A 59 1.05 12.77 -0.49
N SER A 60 0.55 12.30 0.66
CA SER A 60 0.15 10.92 0.91
C SER A 60 -1.27 10.87 1.48
N ARG A 61 -2.19 11.59 0.83
CA ARG A 61 -3.60 11.73 1.22
C ARG A 61 -4.54 10.88 0.39
N MET A 62 -4.06 10.33 -0.72
CA MET A 62 -4.82 9.50 -1.65
C MET A 62 -4.10 8.19 -1.90
N PHE A 63 -4.87 7.13 -2.14
CA PHE A 63 -4.32 5.86 -2.58
C PHE A 63 -3.58 6.03 -3.92
N GLY A 64 -2.51 5.28 -4.06
CA GLY A 64 -1.79 5.17 -5.32
C GLY A 64 -2.44 4.19 -6.29
N PRO A 65 -1.77 3.92 -7.44
CA PRO A 65 -2.25 2.94 -8.40
C PRO A 65 -2.30 1.54 -7.80
N THR A 66 -3.27 0.74 -8.23
CA THR A 66 -3.28 -0.71 -8.02
C THR A 66 -2.35 -1.37 -9.02
N CYS A 67 -1.78 -2.52 -8.67
CA CYS A 67 -0.91 -3.24 -9.59
C CYS A 67 -1.73 -3.77 -10.79
N PRO A 68 -1.15 -3.78 -12.00
CA PRO A 68 -1.85 -4.18 -13.20
C PRO A 68 -2.49 -5.56 -13.07
N GLN A 69 -3.79 -5.64 -13.35
CA GLN A 69 -4.62 -6.83 -13.22
C GLN A 69 -5.87 -6.69 -14.07
N ALA A 70 -6.58 -7.79 -14.31
CA ALA A 70 -7.89 -7.72 -14.91
C ALA A 70 -8.87 -7.01 -13.96
N VAL A 71 -9.73 -6.16 -14.51
CA VAL A 71 -10.80 -5.50 -13.72
C VAL A 71 -11.69 -6.59 -13.12
N ARG A 72 -11.92 -6.49 -11.82
CA ARG A 72 -12.73 -7.43 -11.06
C ARG A 72 -13.81 -6.68 -10.31
N MET A 73 -14.98 -6.62 -10.82
CA MET A 73 -16.11 -6.05 -10.12
C MET A 73 -16.58 -7.02 -9.01
N GLY A 74 -15.85 -7.07 -7.90
CA GLY A 74 -16.12 -7.98 -6.79
C GLY A 74 -15.65 -9.43 -7.04
N TRP A 75 -16.22 -10.38 -6.32
CA TRP A 75 -15.85 -11.81 -6.36
C TRP A 75 -16.52 -12.62 -7.47
N GLY A 76 -17.18 -11.98 -8.42
CA GLY A 76 -17.77 -12.64 -9.56
C GLY A 76 -19.12 -12.12 -10.02
N ALA A 77 -19.66 -11.09 -9.37
CA ALA A 77 -20.90 -10.41 -9.78
C ALA A 77 -20.92 -8.96 -9.30
N ASP A 78 -21.56 -8.09 -10.04
CA ASP A 78 -21.68 -6.66 -9.74
C ASP A 78 -22.37 -6.39 -8.40
N GLU A 79 -23.29 -7.29 -7.99
CA GLU A 79 -23.96 -7.22 -6.69
C GLU A 79 -22.97 -7.33 -5.54
N HIS A 80 -21.92 -8.14 -5.66
CA HIS A 80 -20.86 -8.25 -4.66
C HIS A 80 -20.07 -6.95 -4.58
N ALA A 81 -19.72 -6.36 -5.72
CA ALA A 81 -19.01 -5.09 -5.76
C ALA A 81 -19.80 -3.99 -5.07
N PHE A 82 -21.09 -3.91 -5.34
CA PHE A 82 -21.99 -2.94 -4.72
C PHE A 82 -22.16 -3.18 -3.22
N ALA A 83 -22.47 -4.42 -2.80
CA ALA A 83 -22.76 -4.75 -1.40
C ALA A 83 -21.56 -4.56 -0.48
N PHE A 84 -20.34 -4.81 -0.98
CA PHE A 84 -19.10 -4.68 -0.22
C PHE A 84 -18.34 -3.39 -0.48
N HIS A 85 -18.90 -2.46 -1.27
CA HIS A 85 -18.23 -1.20 -1.65
C HIS A 85 -16.84 -1.43 -2.23
N TRP A 86 -16.77 -2.36 -3.19
CA TRP A 86 -15.53 -2.75 -3.84
C TRP A 86 -14.94 -1.59 -4.66
N ASP A 87 -13.66 -1.32 -4.48
CA ASP A 87 -12.93 -0.29 -5.21
C ASP A 87 -11.77 -0.91 -5.97
N ASP A 88 -11.93 -1.08 -7.28
CA ASP A 88 -10.85 -1.57 -8.15
C ASP A 88 -9.71 -0.55 -8.28
N GLY A 89 -9.93 0.71 -7.93
CA GLY A 89 -8.97 1.80 -8.09
C GLY A 89 -8.63 2.03 -9.56
N TYR A 90 -7.40 2.48 -9.81
CA TYR A 90 -6.88 2.64 -11.16
C TYR A 90 -5.54 1.90 -11.28
N PRO A 91 -5.33 1.10 -12.35
CA PRO A 91 -4.12 0.32 -12.51
C PRO A 91 -2.95 1.17 -13.00
N GLY A 92 -1.76 0.82 -12.56
CA GLY A 92 -0.51 1.43 -13.03
C GLY A 92 0.69 0.64 -12.55
N GLU A 93 1.80 0.73 -13.26
CA GLU A 93 3.00 -0.04 -12.91
C GLU A 93 3.77 0.55 -11.72
N ASP A 94 3.59 1.85 -11.43
CA ASP A 94 4.12 2.49 -10.21
C ASP A 94 3.23 2.17 -9.00
N CYS A 95 3.02 0.90 -8.73
CA CYS A 95 2.04 0.37 -7.79
C CYS A 95 2.61 -0.09 -6.45
N LEU A 96 3.93 -0.05 -6.26
CA LEU A 96 4.57 -0.52 -5.04
C LEU A 96 4.40 0.51 -3.93
N ARG A 97 3.21 0.52 -3.33
CA ARG A 97 2.75 1.52 -2.37
C ARG A 97 2.29 0.88 -1.07
N VAL A 98 2.51 1.59 0.03
CA VAL A 98 1.96 1.27 1.35
C VAL A 98 0.98 2.33 1.79
N ASN A 99 0.02 1.92 2.62
CA ASN A 99 -0.91 2.79 3.32
C ASN A 99 -0.75 2.54 4.82
N ILE A 100 -0.79 3.59 5.63
CA ILE A 100 -0.46 3.49 7.05
C ILE A 100 -1.49 4.27 7.87
N TRP A 101 -1.93 3.65 8.97
CA TRP A 101 -2.73 4.24 10.04
C TRP A 101 -1.98 4.09 11.35
N THR A 102 -1.73 5.18 12.05
CA THR A 102 -1.00 5.15 13.32
C THR A 102 -1.57 6.13 14.34
N PRO A 103 -1.70 5.73 15.62
CA PRO A 103 -2.17 6.60 16.69
C PRO A 103 -1.17 7.68 17.11
N GLY A 104 0.08 7.60 16.69
CA GLY A 104 1.09 8.57 17.08
C GLY A 104 2.31 8.60 16.18
N LEU A 105 2.99 9.75 16.19
CA LEU A 105 4.25 9.99 15.48
C LEU A 105 5.30 10.42 16.50
N ASN A 106 6.47 9.78 16.47
CA ASN A 106 7.65 10.16 17.28
C ASN A 106 7.35 10.33 18.78
N ASP A 107 6.39 9.59 19.30
CA ASP A 107 5.99 9.65 20.72
C ASP A 107 6.77 8.67 21.62
N GLY A 108 7.77 7.98 21.08
CA GLY A 108 8.62 7.02 21.79
C GLY A 108 7.94 5.69 22.12
N LYS A 109 6.69 5.49 21.74
CA LYS A 109 5.98 4.22 21.97
C LYS A 109 6.40 3.18 20.93
N LYS A 110 6.58 1.95 21.42
CA LYS A 110 6.83 0.77 20.57
C LYS A 110 5.52 0.04 20.33
N ARG A 111 4.75 0.49 19.32
CA ARG A 111 3.49 -0.14 18.96
C ARG A 111 3.71 -1.40 18.13
N PRO A 112 2.84 -2.41 18.27
CA PRO A 112 2.82 -3.51 17.32
C PRO A 112 2.46 -2.99 15.91
N VAL A 113 3.08 -3.58 14.90
CA VAL A 113 2.79 -3.28 13.50
C VAL A 113 2.03 -4.45 12.90
N MET A 114 0.85 -4.19 12.37
CA MET A 114 0.02 -5.17 11.67
C MET A 114 0.09 -4.88 10.17
N VAL A 115 0.65 -5.81 9.42
CA VAL A 115 0.76 -5.72 7.96
C VAL A 115 -0.30 -6.61 7.32
N TRP A 116 -1.19 -6.00 6.54
CA TRP A 116 -2.21 -6.71 5.78
C TRP A 116 -1.72 -7.04 4.37
N LEU A 117 -1.69 -8.32 4.06
CA LEU A 117 -1.43 -8.86 2.73
C LEU A 117 -2.77 -9.28 2.11
N HIS A 118 -3.21 -8.59 1.07
CA HIS A 118 -4.51 -8.82 0.46
C HIS A 118 -4.60 -10.17 -0.24
N GLY A 119 -5.82 -10.67 -0.40
CA GLY A 119 -6.12 -11.87 -1.15
C GLY A 119 -6.18 -11.62 -2.67
N GLY A 120 -6.46 -12.67 -3.43
CA GLY A 120 -6.62 -12.61 -4.89
C GLY A 120 -5.75 -13.61 -5.65
N GLY A 121 -5.15 -14.60 -4.94
CA GLY A 121 -4.38 -15.69 -5.53
C GLY A 121 -3.17 -15.24 -6.32
N TYR A 122 -2.52 -14.16 -5.90
CA TYR A 122 -1.40 -13.50 -6.60
C TYR A 122 -1.73 -13.00 -8.01
N ALA A 123 -2.98 -13.06 -8.43
CA ALA A 123 -3.42 -12.63 -9.75
C ALA A 123 -4.13 -11.29 -9.75
N ALA A 124 -4.71 -10.91 -8.63
CA ALA A 124 -5.51 -9.70 -8.49
C ALA A 124 -5.56 -9.24 -7.02
N GLY A 125 -6.19 -8.08 -6.80
CA GLY A 125 -6.39 -7.50 -5.49
C GLY A 125 -5.53 -6.26 -5.26
N SER A 126 -5.79 -5.59 -4.14
CA SER A 126 -5.01 -4.43 -3.69
C SER A 126 -5.18 -4.22 -2.18
N GLY A 127 -4.30 -3.43 -1.60
CA GLY A 127 -4.40 -3.01 -0.20
C GLY A 127 -5.52 -2.00 0.07
N GLN A 128 -6.35 -1.68 -0.91
CA GLN A 128 -7.40 -0.65 -0.84
C GLN A 128 -8.76 -1.09 -1.38
N GLU A 129 -8.89 -2.31 -1.89
CA GLU A 129 -10.06 -2.74 -2.64
C GLU A 129 -11.34 -2.87 -1.82
N LEU A 130 -11.23 -3.03 -0.50
CA LEU A 130 -12.37 -3.17 0.39
C LEU A 130 -12.30 -2.20 1.57
N PRO A 131 -13.44 -1.63 2.02
CA PRO A 131 -13.50 -0.81 3.22
C PRO A 131 -13.00 -1.52 4.49
N SER A 132 -13.08 -2.86 4.53
CA SER A 132 -12.56 -3.68 5.63
C SER A 132 -11.04 -3.65 5.75
N TYR A 133 -10.32 -3.20 4.71
CA TYR A 133 -8.86 -3.02 4.73
C TYR A 133 -8.45 -1.66 5.32
N ASP A 134 -9.40 -0.77 5.58
CA ASP A 134 -9.12 0.50 6.27
C ASP A 134 -8.67 0.24 7.70
N GLY A 135 -7.46 0.66 8.01
CA GLY A 135 -6.82 0.40 9.30
C GLY A 135 -7.24 1.31 10.44
N PHE A 136 -8.11 2.31 10.20
CA PHE A 136 -8.48 3.32 11.18
C PHE A 136 -8.98 2.74 12.51
N ASN A 137 -10.00 1.90 12.45
CA ASN A 137 -10.61 1.31 13.65
C ASN A 137 -9.64 0.41 14.41
N LEU A 138 -8.84 -0.37 13.68
CA LEU A 138 -7.87 -1.28 14.27
C LEU A 138 -6.73 -0.51 14.95
N ALA A 139 -6.20 0.52 14.28
CA ALA A 139 -5.18 1.39 14.86
C ALA A 139 -5.70 2.10 16.11
N LYS A 140 -6.91 2.64 16.06
CA LYS A 140 -7.52 3.39 17.18
C LYS A 140 -7.81 2.51 18.38
N LYS A 141 -8.42 1.33 18.19
CA LYS A 141 -8.81 0.44 19.26
C LYS A 141 -7.67 -0.40 19.81
N GLY A 142 -6.72 -0.75 18.94
CA GLY A 142 -5.61 -1.64 19.30
C GLY A 142 -4.33 -0.92 19.71
N ASP A 143 -4.26 0.42 19.64
CA ASP A 143 -3.03 1.21 19.79
C ASP A 143 -1.89 0.62 18.94
N ALA A 144 -2.20 0.29 17.69
CA ALA A 144 -1.30 -0.39 16.75
C ALA A 144 -1.07 0.44 15.49
N VAL A 145 0.06 0.22 14.84
CA VAL A 145 0.29 0.69 13.46
C VAL A 145 -0.28 -0.34 12.52
N VAL A 146 -1.14 0.09 11.59
CA VAL A 146 -1.73 -0.79 10.57
C VAL A 146 -1.18 -0.38 9.21
N VAL A 147 -0.70 -1.36 8.46
CA VAL A 147 -0.13 -1.18 7.13
C VAL A 147 -0.88 -2.07 6.15
N THR A 148 -1.33 -1.50 5.05
CA THR A 148 -1.75 -2.25 3.86
C THR A 148 -0.81 -1.93 2.71
N LEU A 149 -0.70 -2.81 1.73
CA LEU A 149 0.27 -2.63 0.65
C LEU A 149 -0.19 -3.29 -0.65
N ASN A 150 0.44 -2.88 -1.74
CA ASN A 150 0.36 -3.53 -3.04
C ASN A 150 1.69 -4.21 -3.36
N HIS A 151 1.63 -5.31 -4.09
CA HIS A 151 2.76 -5.99 -4.71
C HIS A 151 2.39 -6.41 -6.12
N ARG A 152 3.37 -6.63 -6.99
CA ARG A 152 3.11 -7.07 -8.36
C ARG A 152 2.42 -8.42 -8.39
N LEU A 153 1.56 -8.58 -9.37
CA LEU A 153 0.61 -9.66 -9.52
C LEU A 153 0.78 -10.35 -10.88
N ASN A 154 0.18 -11.52 -11.05
CA ASN A 154 0.05 -12.24 -12.30
C ASN A 154 1.41 -12.41 -13.02
N VAL A 155 1.44 -12.31 -14.33
CA VAL A 155 2.67 -12.46 -15.12
C VAL A 155 3.75 -11.43 -14.76
N LEU A 156 3.37 -10.21 -14.33
CA LEU A 156 4.33 -9.17 -13.96
C LEU A 156 5.03 -9.46 -12.62
N GLY A 157 4.40 -10.23 -11.76
CA GLY A 157 4.96 -10.62 -10.46
C GLY A 157 5.58 -12.02 -10.42
N PHE A 158 5.17 -12.94 -11.31
CA PHE A 158 5.43 -14.36 -11.13
C PHE A 158 5.81 -15.14 -12.41
N LEU A 159 5.99 -14.46 -13.56
CA LEU A 159 6.48 -15.12 -14.78
C LEU A 159 7.97 -15.43 -14.66
N ASP A 160 8.31 -16.71 -14.76
CA ASP A 160 9.72 -17.13 -14.80
C ASP A 160 10.31 -16.91 -16.19
N LEU A 161 11.22 -15.97 -16.28
CA LEU A 161 11.99 -15.64 -17.49
C LEU A 161 13.48 -15.97 -17.33
N SER A 162 13.86 -16.78 -16.33
CA SER A 162 15.26 -17.09 -16.03
C SER A 162 16.01 -17.69 -17.22
N ALA A 163 15.34 -18.43 -18.10
CA ALA A 163 15.91 -18.97 -19.32
C ALA A 163 16.32 -17.90 -20.38
N TYR A 164 15.85 -16.66 -20.22
CA TYR A 164 16.12 -15.55 -21.16
C TYR A 164 17.23 -14.61 -20.70
N GLY A 165 17.97 -14.97 -19.68
CA GLY A 165 19.16 -14.26 -19.23
C GLY A 165 19.21 -14.04 -17.70
N ASP A 166 20.42 -13.87 -17.20
CA ASP A 166 20.71 -13.78 -15.76
C ASP A 166 19.95 -12.63 -15.06
N LYS A 167 19.68 -11.53 -15.76
CA LYS A 167 18.91 -10.42 -15.21
C LYS A 167 17.51 -10.83 -14.78
N TYR A 168 16.96 -11.89 -15.35
CA TYR A 168 15.63 -12.41 -15.04
C TYR A 168 15.64 -13.57 -14.05
N ALA A 169 16.76 -13.90 -13.46
CA ALA A 169 16.91 -15.05 -12.55
C ALA A 169 15.92 -15.04 -11.37
N LYS A 170 15.37 -13.88 -11.01
CA LYS A 170 14.40 -13.72 -9.91
C LYS A 170 13.00 -13.35 -10.39
N SER A 171 12.74 -13.34 -11.70
CA SER A 171 11.46 -12.88 -12.27
C SER A 171 10.25 -13.69 -11.77
N GLY A 172 10.40 -15.00 -11.59
CA GLY A 172 9.34 -15.88 -11.08
C GLY A 172 8.90 -15.58 -9.64
N ASN A 173 9.64 -14.77 -8.91
CA ASN A 173 9.34 -14.39 -7.52
C ASN A 173 9.33 -12.86 -7.32
N ALA A 174 9.24 -12.07 -8.38
CA ALA A 174 9.29 -10.62 -8.30
C ALA A 174 8.23 -10.04 -7.34
N GLY A 175 7.00 -10.56 -7.37
CA GLY A 175 5.93 -10.15 -6.46
C GLY A 175 6.21 -10.48 -4.99
N LEU A 176 6.88 -11.61 -4.69
CA LEU A 176 7.29 -11.93 -3.33
C LEU A 176 8.45 -11.06 -2.87
N LEU A 177 9.37 -10.70 -3.77
CA LEU A 177 10.44 -9.76 -3.45
C LEU A 177 9.90 -8.35 -3.15
N ASP A 178 8.79 -7.96 -3.77
CA ASP A 178 8.08 -6.72 -3.42
C ASP A 178 7.60 -6.76 -1.96
N LEU A 179 7.05 -7.87 -1.50
CA LEU A 179 6.65 -8.04 -0.10
C LEU A 179 7.83 -7.95 0.86
N VAL A 180 8.96 -8.57 0.49
CA VAL A 180 10.20 -8.45 1.28
C VAL A 180 10.65 -6.99 1.37
N ALA A 181 10.67 -6.28 0.25
CA ALA A 181 11.03 -4.85 0.22
C ALA A 181 10.08 -3.99 1.08
N ALA A 182 8.78 -4.27 1.02
CA ALA A 182 7.79 -3.57 1.84
C ALA A 182 8.01 -3.81 3.34
N LEU A 183 8.27 -5.06 3.75
CA LEU A 183 8.56 -5.38 5.15
C LEU A 183 9.87 -4.77 5.64
N GLN A 184 10.87 -4.65 4.78
CA GLN A 184 12.12 -3.96 5.10
C GLN A 184 11.93 -2.44 5.24
N TRP A 185 11.00 -1.88 4.46
CA TRP A 185 10.67 -0.46 4.52
C TRP A 185 9.89 -0.11 5.79
N VAL A 186 8.99 -0.98 6.25
CA VAL A 186 8.17 -0.80 7.46
C VAL A 186 9.02 -0.89 8.73
#